data_c507fced11e1d7eb3b2ce641ef6a1103
#
_entry.id   c507fced11e1d7eb3b2ce641ef6a1103
#
_cell.length_a   1.000
_cell.length_b   1.000
_cell.length_c   1.000
_cell.angle_alpha   90.00
_cell.angle_beta   90.00
_cell.angle_gamma   90.00
#
_symmetry.space_group_name_H-M   'P 1'
#
loop_
_entity.id
_entity.type
_entity.pdbx_description
1 polymer ?
#
loop_
_entity_poly.entity_id
_entity_poly.type
_entity_poly.pdbx_seq_one_letter_code
_entity_poly.pdbx_strand_id
1 'polypeptide(L)'
;MEKQEKPILVTRSSMPSFEEFTEMIRPIWDSAWLTNMGEYHQELERQLKEYMKTDNLVLFVNGHMALEMVIQAMELTGEVITTPFTFASTTHAIVRNGLTPVFCDIDPVNYTMDPDKIEALITDKTSAIIPVHVYGNFCDVERIEQIAKKHNLKVIYDAAHTFGAEYKGKSAAAYGDASIYSFHATKVFNTIEGGAVAFGEPWMGHRLNCLKNFGIVDQEHVVWVGGNAKMNEFQAAMGICNLRHVDGEIEKRRHVAERYLEHLEGVKGVKLQSYDNPDWKPNYAYFPVVFDGFVAGRDLVWDYLASHKIYSRKYFYPLTNEFQCYQGRFSGEQTPVAKYVADRVLTLPMYADLAMEDVDRICGLLKEIK
;
A
#
# COMPACT_ATOMS: atom_id res chain seq x y z
N MET A 1 33.38 -26.73 2.88
CA MET A 1 32.74 -25.70 2.07
C MET A 1 31.74 -25.01 3.00
N GLU A 2 32.04 -23.79 3.43
CA GLU A 2 31.06 -22.97 4.15
C GLU A 2 29.83 -22.80 3.27
N LYS A 3 28.66 -23.14 3.79
CA LYS A 3 27.40 -22.84 3.12
C LYS A 3 27.34 -21.34 2.95
N GLN A 4 27.49 -20.86 1.74
CA GLN A 4 27.36 -19.43 1.43
C GLN A 4 25.94 -19.00 1.83
N GLU A 5 25.81 -18.29 2.92
CA GLU A 5 24.52 -17.78 3.42
C GLU A 5 23.84 -16.96 2.33
N LYS A 6 22.61 -17.36 1.99
CA LYS A 6 21.81 -16.63 1.02
C LYS A 6 21.38 -15.28 1.62
N PRO A 7 21.30 -14.22 0.81
CA PRO A 7 20.82 -12.93 1.29
C PRO A 7 19.33 -13.02 1.69
N ILE A 8 18.99 -12.40 2.82
CA ILE A 8 17.62 -12.21 3.26
C ILE A 8 17.18 -10.82 2.79
N LEU A 9 16.20 -10.77 1.89
CA LEU A 9 15.66 -9.52 1.35
C LEU A 9 14.50 -9.04 2.21
N VAL A 10 14.18 -7.74 2.14
CA VAL A 10 13.07 -7.14 2.89
C VAL A 10 11.72 -7.80 2.56
N THR A 11 11.58 -8.29 1.34
CA THR A 11 10.38 -8.99 0.89
C THR A 11 10.72 -10.01 -0.19
N ARG A 12 9.82 -10.99 -0.34
CA ARG A 12 9.82 -11.98 -1.42
C ARG A 12 8.38 -12.13 -1.89
N SER A 13 8.18 -12.16 -3.20
CA SER A 13 6.86 -12.32 -3.78
C SER A 13 6.29 -13.71 -3.49
N SER A 14 5.03 -13.76 -3.05
CA SER A 14 4.26 -15.01 -3.04
C SER A 14 3.93 -15.39 -4.47
N MET A 15 4.14 -16.65 -4.80
CA MET A 15 3.95 -17.20 -6.14
C MET A 15 3.11 -18.48 -6.06
N PRO A 16 2.19 -18.72 -7.03
CA PRO A 16 1.60 -20.04 -7.20
C PRO A 16 2.67 -21.05 -7.64
N SER A 17 2.35 -22.34 -7.68
CA SER A 17 3.25 -23.30 -8.31
C SER A 17 3.39 -23.02 -9.80
N PHE A 18 4.53 -23.42 -10.38
CA PHE A 18 4.78 -23.24 -11.80
C PHE A 18 3.71 -23.96 -12.64
N GLU A 19 3.31 -25.14 -12.21
CA GLU A 19 2.30 -25.98 -12.83
C GLU A 19 0.93 -25.29 -12.81
N GLU A 20 0.49 -24.77 -11.65
CA GLU A 20 -0.77 -24.04 -11.51
C GLU A 20 -0.83 -22.84 -12.47
N PHE A 21 0.23 -22.05 -12.50
CA PHE A 21 0.25 -20.87 -13.36
C PHE A 21 0.30 -21.23 -14.86
N THR A 22 1.09 -22.25 -15.24
CA THR A 22 1.17 -22.67 -16.65
C THR A 22 -0.12 -23.29 -17.15
N GLU A 23 -0.84 -24.03 -16.33
CA GLU A 23 -2.17 -24.53 -16.64
C GLU A 23 -3.18 -23.38 -16.80
N MET A 24 -3.13 -22.41 -15.88
CA MET A 24 -4.01 -21.24 -15.92
C MET A 24 -3.85 -20.43 -17.20
N ILE A 25 -2.63 -20.19 -17.67
CA ILE A 25 -2.40 -19.35 -18.85
C ILE A 25 -2.50 -20.10 -20.18
N ARG A 26 -2.56 -21.43 -20.19
CA ARG A 26 -2.62 -22.25 -21.41
C ARG A 26 -3.75 -21.81 -22.37
N PRO A 27 -5.01 -21.56 -21.91
CA PRO A 27 -6.10 -21.15 -22.80
C PRO A 27 -5.86 -19.79 -23.49
N ILE A 28 -4.95 -18.97 -22.96
CA ILE A 28 -4.60 -17.68 -23.60
C ILE A 28 -3.96 -17.88 -24.99
N TRP A 29 -3.22 -19.01 -25.16
CA TRP A 29 -2.63 -19.34 -26.48
C TRP A 29 -3.69 -19.69 -27.52
N ASP A 30 -4.79 -20.30 -27.11
CA ASP A 30 -5.89 -20.68 -28.00
C ASP A 30 -6.74 -19.45 -28.36
N SER A 31 -7.02 -18.59 -27.39
CA SER A 31 -7.84 -17.39 -27.61
C SER A 31 -7.07 -16.25 -28.27
N ALA A 32 -5.74 -16.20 -28.08
CA ALA A 32 -4.87 -15.07 -28.44
C ALA A 32 -5.36 -13.69 -27.91
N TRP A 33 -6.21 -13.70 -26.88
CA TRP A 33 -6.72 -12.49 -26.24
C TRP A 33 -5.83 -12.10 -25.05
N LEU A 34 -4.97 -11.09 -25.25
CA LEU A 34 -3.89 -10.75 -24.32
C LEU A 34 -4.20 -9.56 -23.41
N THR A 35 -5.14 -8.70 -23.78
CA THR A 35 -5.46 -7.45 -23.08
C THR A 35 -6.87 -6.95 -23.45
N ASN A 36 -7.22 -5.72 -23.05
CA ASN A 36 -8.53 -5.11 -23.30
C ASN A 36 -9.70 -5.82 -22.59
N MET A 37 -9.50 -6.11 -21.30
CA MET A 37 -10.55 -6.65 -20.41
C MET A 37 -11.09 -8.00 -20.91
N GLY A 38 -10.17 -8.95 -21.15
CA GLY A 38 -10.50 -10.31 -21.54
C GLY A 38 -11.10 -11.13 -20.41
N GLU A 39 -11.19 -12.45 -20.62
CA GLU A 39 -11.87 -13.37 -19.71
C GLU A 39 -11.23 -13.42 -18.31
N TYR A 40 -9.89 -13.48 -18.23
CA TYR A 40 -9.19 -13.50 -16.94
C TYR A 40 -9.30 -12.18 -16.20
N HIS A 41 -9.27 -11.06 -16.92
CA HIS A 41 -9.50 -9.75 -16.31
C HIS A 41 -10.88 -9.67 -15.67
N GLN A 42 -11.93 -10.11 -16.39
CA GLN A 42 -13.30 -10.10 -15.88
C GLN A 42 -13.49 -11.05 -14.69
N GLU A 43 -12.91 -12.24 -14.78
CA GLU A 43 -12.97 -13.23 -13.71
C GLU A 43 -12.22 -12.77 -12.45
N LEU A 44 -11.03 -12.18 -12.58
CA LEU A 44 -10.30 -11.60 -11.44
C LEU A 44 -11.12 -10.47 -10.79
N GLU A 45 -11.70 -9.57 -11.60
CA GLU A 45 -12.54 -8.48 -11.08
C GLU A 45 -13.72 -9.04 -10.27
N ARG A 46 -14.40 -10.09 -10.78
CA ARG A 46 -15.50 -10.75 -10.09
C ARG A 46 -15.04 -11.37 -8.76
N GLN A 47 -13.95 -12.14 -8.77
CA GLN A 47 -13.42 -12.78 -7.56
C GLN A 47 -12.94 -11.76 -6.51
N LEU A 48 -12.32 -10.67 -6.93
CA LEU A 48 -11.90 -9.61 -6.02
C LEU A 48 -13.09 -8.87 -5.40
N LYS A 49 -14.15 -8.61 -6.16
CA LYS A 49 -15.40 -8.06 -5.60
C LYS A 49 -15.96 -8.96 -4.51
N GLU A 50 -15.99 -10.25 -4.74
CA GLU A 50 -16.45 -11.24 -3.76
C GLU A 50 -15.55 -11.26 -2.52
N TYR A 51 -14.23 -11.37 -2.69
CA TYR A 51 -13.26 -11.43 -1.60
C TYR A 51 -13.27 -10.15 -0.73
N MET A 52 -13.33 -8.99 -1.37
CA MET A 52 -13.31 -7.70 -0.70
C MET A 52 -14.70 -7.25 -0.22
N LYS A 53 -15.75 -7.99 -0.53
CA LYS A 53 -17.15 -7.67 -0.20
C LYS A 53 -17.57 -6.28 -0.71
N THR A 54 -17.28 -5.99 -1.98
CA THR A 54 -17.62 -4.73 -2.65
C THR A 54 -18.31 -4.99 -3.98
N ASP A 55 -19.31 -4.17 -4.33
CA ASP A 55 -20.01 -4.28 -5.60
C ASP A 55 -19.26 -3.56 -6.74
N ASN A 56 -18.47 -2.55 -6.39
CA ASN A 56 -17.84 -1.66 -7.35
C ASN A 56 -16.32 -1.75 -7.27
N LEU A 57 -15.70 -2.26 -8.33
CA LEU A 57 -14.26 -2.39 -8.48
C LEU A 57 -13.88 -2.23 -9.94
N VAL A 58 -12.75 -1.58 -10.21
CA VAL A 58 -12.11 -1.51 -11.53
C VAL A 58 -10.64 -1.84 -11.41
N LEU A 59 -10.15 -2.75 -12.28
CA LEU A 59 -8.75 -3.17 -12.31
C LEU A 59 -7.89 -2.26 -13.17
N PHE A 60 -6.62 -2.08 -12.75
CA PHE A 60 -5.62 -1.25 -13.40
C PHE A 60 -4.28 -1.99 -13.53
N VAL A 61 -3.44 -1.49 -14.45
CA VAL A 61 -2.09 -2.03 -14.70
C VAL A 61 -1.17 -1.93 -13.46
N ASN A 62 -1.38 -0.97 -12.59
CA ASN A 62 -0.71 -0.81 -11.30
C ASN A 62 -1.48 0.15 -10.37
N GLY A 63 -1.09 0.17 -9.08
CA GLY A 63 -1.75 1.02 -8.08
C GLY A 63 -1.53 2.51 -8.29
N HIS A 64 -0.40 2.92 -8.89
CA HIS A 64 -0.15 4.34 -9.19
C HIS A 64 -1.14 4.88 -10.20
N MET A 65 -1.35 4.16 -11.30
CA MET A 65 -2.35 4.53 -12.30
C MET A 65 -3.77 4.47 -11.75
N ALA A 66 -4.07 3.53 -10.84
CA ALA A 66 -5.34 3.49 -10.14
C ALA A 66 -5.58 4.79 -9.35
N LEU A 67 -4.57 5.29 -8.62
CA LEU A 67 -4.66 6.53 -7.86
C LEU A 67 -4.75 7.77 -8.78
N GLU A 68 -3.92 7.86 -9.82
CA GLU A 68 -4.02 8.98 -10.79
C GLU A 68 -5.41 9.05 -11.42
N MET A 69 -5.95 7.90 -11.85
CA MET A 69 -7.24 7.87 -12.55
C MET A 69 -8.44 8.14 -11.64
N VAL A 70 -8.41 7.74 -10.37
CA VAL A 70 -9.51 8.07 -9.45
C VAL A 70 -9.51 9.56 -9.09
N ILE A 71 -8.35 10.18 -8.91
CA ILE A 71 -8.21 11.64 -8.73
C ILE A 71 -8.83 12.37 -9.93
N GLN A 72 -8.49 11.93 -11.14
CA GLN A 72 -9.02 12.48 -12.39
C GLN A 72 -10.52 12.24 -12.55
N ALA A 73 -11.00 11.03 -12.21
CA ALA A 73 -12.42 10.68 -12.30
C ALA A 73 -13.29 11.53 -11.37
N MET A 74 -12.77 11.93 -10.22
CA MET A 74 -13.47 12.81 -9.28
C MET A 74 -13.34 14.31 -9.62
N GLU A 75 -12.58 14.66 -10.68
CA GLU A 75 -12.37 16.04 -11.12
C GLU A 75 -11.87 16.95 -9.98
N LEU A 76 -10.96 16.43 -9.15
CA LEU A 76 -10.43 17.18 -8.02
C LEU A 76 -9.67 18.42 -8.49
N THR A 77 -9.74 19.48 -7.69
CA THR A 77 -9.09 20.78 -7.98
C THR A 77 -8.36 21.30 -6.76
N GLY A 78 -7.43 22.25 -6.97
CA GLY A 78 -6.77 23.00 -5.90
C GLY A 78 -5.87 22.14 -5.01
N GLU A 79 -6.26 21.99 -3.75
CA GLU A 79 -5.45 21.37 -2.71
C GLU A 79 -6.00 20.01 -2.29
N VAL A 80 -5.07 19.08 -1.99
CA VAL A 80 -5.39 17.73 -1.49
C VAL A 80 -4.56 17.47 -0.25
N ILE A 81 -5.23 17.23 0.87
CA ILE A 81 -4.57 16.88 2.14
C ILE A 81 -4.11 15.42 2.09
N THR A 82 -2.84 15.18 2.36
CA THR A 82 -2.23 13.84 2.43
C THR A 82 -1.16 13.78 3.50
N THR A 83 -0.49 12.63 3.68
CA THR A 83 0.64 12.47 4.59
C THR A 83 1.97 12.42 3.82
N PRO A 84 3.08 12.95 4.37
CA PRO A 84 4.39 12.75 3.77
C PRO A 84 5.00 11.38 4.09
N PHE A 85 4.46 10.67 5.09
CA PHE A 85 4.93 9.35 5.53
C PHE A 85 4.26 8.25 4.71
N THR A 86 4.63 8.18 3.44
CA THR A 86 4.08 7.25 2.45
C THR A 86 5.07 6.97 1.35
N PHE A 87 4.71 6.06 0.44
CA PHE A 87 5.47 5.85 -0.80
C PHE A 87 5.28 7.01 -1.77
N ALA A 88 6.26 7.23 -2.65
CA ALA A 88 6.27 8.32 -3.64
C ALA A 88 4.97 8.46 -4.44
N SER A 89 4.30 7.33 -4.70
CA SER A 89 3.10 7.24 -5.53
C SER A 89 2.00 8.20 -5.09
N THR A 90 1.71 8.29 -3.79
CA THR A 90 0.62 9.12 -3.25
C THR A 90 0.82 10.60 -3.59
N THR A 91 1.99 11.14 -3.25
CA THR A 91 2.31 12.55 -3.54
C THR A 91 2.44 12.81 -5.04
N HIS A 92 3.09 11.88 -5.78
CA HIS A 92 3.26 12.04 -7.22
C HIS A 92 1.92 12.04 -7.96
N ALA A 93 0.97 11.19 -7.60
CA ALA A 93 -0.35 11.15 -8.24
C ALA A 93 -1.10 12.49 -8.10
N ILE A 94 -1.02 13.12 -6.92
CA ILE A 94 -1.60 14.45 -6.67
C ILE A 94 -0.93 15.49 -7.59
N VAL A 95 0.40 15.56 -7.58
CA VAL A 95 1.16 16.57 -8.35
C VAL A 95 1.00 16.37 -9.87
N ARG A 96 0.98 15.11 -10.35
CA ARG A 96 0.80 14.80 -11.78
C ARG A 96 -0.59 15.15 -12.29
N ASN A 97 -1.60 15.19 -11.42
CA ASN A 97 -2.94 15.72 -11.72
C ASN A 97 -3.04 17.26 -11.62
N GLY A 98 -1.92 17.96 -11.46
CA GLY A 98 -1.89 19.42 -11.37
C GLY A 98 -2.39 19.99 -10.03
N LEU A 99 -2.53 19.14 -9.01
CA LEU A 99 -3.00 19.50 -7.69
C LEU A 99 -1.85 19.83 -6.74
N THR A 100 -2.15 20.51 -5.65
CA THR A 100 -1.18 20.86 -4.62
C THR A 100 -1.37 19.93 -3.41
N PRO A 101 -0.39 19.08 -3.06
CA PRO A 101 -0.43 18.32 -1.83
C PRO A 101 -0.24 19.23 -0.62
N VAL A 102 -1.09 19.08 0.38
CA VAL A 102 -0.98 19.69 1.71
C VAL A 102 -0.69 18.59 2.71
N PHE A 103 0.45 18.68 3.41
CA PHE A 103 0.92 17.57 4.23
C PHE A 103 0.41 17.67 5.65
N CYS A 104 -0.37 16.68 6.06
CA CYS A 104 -0.82 16.42 7.42
C CYS A 104 0.17 15.48 8.10
N ASP A 105 0.50 15.78 9.35
CA ASP A 105 1.37 14.95 10.17
C ASP A 105 0.67 13.64 10.58
N ILE A 106 1.40 12.72 11.15
CA ILE A 106 0.93 11.38 11.51
C ILE A 106 0.70 11.24 13.01
N ASP A 107 -0.12 10.26 13.36
CA ASP A 107 -0.22 9.73 14.72
C ASP A 107 1.06 8.96 15.08
N PRO A 108 1.66 9.17 16.26
CA PRO A 108 2.92 8.55 16.64
C PRO A 108 2.81 7.05 16.99
N VAL A 109 1.60 6.50 17.10
CA VAL A 109 1.36 5.12 17.53
C VAL A 109 1.13 4.21 16.33
N ASN A 110 0.22 4.60 15.43
CA ASN A 110 -0.15 3.79 14.27
C ASN A 110 0.45 4.30 12.95
N TYR A 111 1.10 5.45 12.96
CA TYR A 111 1.80 6.09 11.84
C TYR A 111 0.89 6.52 10.67
N THR A 112 -0.43 6.46 10.83
CA THR A 112 -1.38 6.96 9.85
C THR A 112 -1.62 8.47 10.05
N MET A 113 -2.31 9.10 9.12
CA MET A 113 -2.66 10.53 9.21
C MET A 113 -3.38 10.83 10.53
N ASP A 114 -2.91 11.83 11.28
CA ASP A 114 -3.51 12.29 12.53
C ASP A 114 -4.79 13.12 12.25
N PRO A 115 -5.99 12.61 12.57
CA PRO A 115 -7.23 13.31 12.25
C PRO A 115 -7.39 14.63 13.01
N ASP A 116 -6.73 14.81 14.17
CA ASP A 116 -6.78 16.06 14.95
C ASP A 116 -6.09 17.23 14.23
N LYS A 117 -5.23 16.95 13.26
CA LYS A 117 -4.49 17.95 12.50
C LYS A 117 -5.13 18.32 11.17
N ILE A 118 -6.12 17.56 10.68
CA ILE A 118 -6.70 17.74 9.35
C ILE A 118 -7.41 19.07 9.22
N GLU A 119 -8.32 19.41 10.15
CA GLU A 119 -9.17 20.61 10.03
C GLU A 119 -8.36 21.93 9.95
N ALA A 120 -7.21 21.99 10.64
CA ALA A 120 -6.33 23.16 10.59
C ALA A 120 -5.66 23.37 9.22
N LEU A 121 -5.67 22.38 8.35
CA LEU A 121 -5.08 22.44 7.01
C LEU A 121 -6.11 22.73 5.91
N ILE A 122 -7.40 22.73 6.24
CA ILE A 122 -8.47 22.93 5.27
C ILE A 122 -8.54 24.42 4.89
N THR A 123 -8.53 24.69 3.59
CA THR A 123 -8.74 26.03 3.01
C THR A 123 -9.93 25.99 2.04
N ASP A 124 -10.28 27.14 1.47
CA ASP A 124 -11.27 27.26 0.40
C ASP A 124 -10.89 26.57 -0.92
N LYS A 125 -9.62 26.14 -1.03
CA LYS A 125 -9.08 25.40 -2.17
C LYS A 125 -9.03 23.90 -1.96
N THR A 126 -9.25 23.42 -0.74
CA THR A 126 -9.16 22.00 -0.42
C THR A 126 -10.33 21.26 -1.04
N SER A 127 -10.07 20.24 -1.86
CA SER A 127 -11.08 19.43 -2.54
C SER A 127 -11.17 18.00 -2.02
N ALA A 128 -10.08 17.46 -1.45
CA ALA A 128 -10.04 16.08 -1.00
C ALA A 128 -9.02 15.82 0.12
N ILE A 129 -9.21 14.68 0.77
CA ILE A 129 -8.23 14.07 1.67
C ILE A 129 -7.82 12.73 1.06
N ILE A 130 -6.51 12.47 0.96
CA ILE A 130 -5.93 11.18 0.53
C ILE A 130 -5.10 10.62 1.69
N PRO A 131 -5.75 9.96 2.67
CA PRO A 131 -5.06 9.32 3.78
C PRO A 131 -4.48 7.98 3.33
N VAL A 132 -3.42 7.53 4.01
CA VAL A 132 -2.72 6.29 3.67
C VAL A 132 -2.84 5.30 4.83
N HIS A 133 -3.29 4.10 4.55
CA HIS A 133 -3.29 2.99 5.50
C HIS A 133 -1.89 2.37 5.62
N VAL A 134 -0.98 3.13 6.26
CA VAL A 134 0.44 2.78 6.32
C VAL A 134 0.66 1.44 7.01
N TYR A 135 1.50 0.58 6.42
CA TYR A 135 1.84 -0.77 6.89
C TYR A 135 0.65 -1.74 7.05
N GLY A 136 -0.53 -1.35 6.58
CA GLY A 136 -1.77 -2.10 6.79
C GLY A 136 -2.58 -1.64 8.00
N ASN A 137 -2.09 -0.62 8.74
CA ASN A 137 -2.87 0.06 9.78
C ASN A 137 -3.96 0.90 9.15
N PHE A 138 -5.18 0.76 9.63
CA PHE A 138 -6.27 1.63 9.19
C PHE A 138 -6.12 3.03 9.79
N CYS A 139 -6.35 4.06 8.98
CA CYS A 139 -6.58 5.40 9.48
C CYS A 139 -7.82 5.42 10.37
N ASP A 140 -7.99 6.45 11.18
CA ASP A 140 -9.28 6.70 11.86
C ASP A 140 -10.35 7.10 10.83
N VAL A 141 -10.90 6.07 10.18
CA VAL A 141 -11.82 6.24 9.05
C VAL A 141 -13.11 6.96 9.45
N GLU A 142 -13.55 6.80 10.69
CA GLU A 142 -14.78 7.40 11.20
C GLU A 142 -14.61 8.91 11.41
N ARG A 143 -13.50 9.34 12.00
CA ARG A 143 -13.19 10.76 12.19
C ARG A 143 -12.90 11.47 10.88
N ILE A 144 -12.13 10.83 9.99
CA ILE A 144 -11.86 11.38 8.66
C ILE A 144 -13.16 11.56 7.87
N GLU A 145 -14.08 10.60 7.94
CA GLU A 145 -15.40 10.70 7.30
C GLU A 145 -16.22 11.87 7.87
N GLN A 146 -16.22 12.05 9.20
CA GLN A 146 -16.91 13.18 9.84
C GLN A 146 -16.36 14.52 9.39
N ILE A 147 -15.03 14.66 9.34
CA ILE A 147 -14.36 15.88 8.86
C ILE A 147 -14.70 16.13 7.39
N ALA A 148 -14.58 15.12 6.55
CA ALA A 148 -14.86 15.23 5.12
C ALA A 148 -16.31 15.65 4.86
N LYS A 149 -17.28 15.04 5.53
CA LYS A 149 -18.70 15.42 5.45
C LYS A 149 -18.96 16.86 5.89
N LYS A 150 -18.35 17.28 7.00
CA LYS A 150 -18.48 18.65 7.54
C LYS A 150 -17.99 19.71 6.56
N HIS A 151 -16.92 19.42 5.81
CA HIS A 151 -16.26 20.35 4.89
C HIS A 151 -16.54 20.05 3.41
N ASN A 152 -17.45 19.09 3.11
CA ASN A 152 -17.79 18.67 1.74
C ASN A 152 -16.56 18.25 0.92
N LEU A 153 -15.65 17.50 1.53
CA LEU A 153 -14.43 17.00 0.89
C LEU A 153 -14.60 15.55 0.42
N LYS A 154 -13.89 15.18 -0.64
CA LYS A 154 -13.78 13.79 -1.08
C LYS A 154 -12.71 13.04 -0.27
N VAL A 155 -12.90 11.74 -0.07
CA VAL A 155 -11.94 10.87 0.61
C VAL A 155 -11.53 9.73 -0.30
N ILE A 156 -10.23 9.65 -0.63
CA ILE A 156 -9.64 8.54 -1.38
C ILE A 156 -8.59 7.88 -0.48
N TYR A 157 -8.85 6.67 -0.01
CA TYR A 157 -7.85 5.94 0.77
C TYR A 157 -6.79 5.32 -0.14
N ASP A 158 -5.51 5.62 0.15
CA ASP A 158 -4.41 4.80 -0.35
C ASP A 158 -4.34 3.52 0.51
N ALA A 159 -4.97 2.47 0.02
CA ALA A 159 -5.09 1.18 0.65
C ALA A 159 -4.09 0.15 0.08
N ALA A 160 -2.97 0.63 -0.51
CA ALA A 160 -1.95 -0.22 -1.14
C ALA A 160 -1.33 -1.27 -0.20
N HIS A 161 -1.53 -1.15 1.11
CA HIS A 161 -0.98 -2.06 2.12
C HIS A 161 -2.05 -2.92 2.83
N THR A 162 -3.34 -2.78 2.49
CA THR A 162 -4.43 -3.37 3.30
C THR A 162 -5.16 -4.55 2.64
N PHE A 163 -4.67 -5.09 1.51
CA PHE A 163 -5.35 -6.24 0.93
C PHE A 163 -5.40 -7.41 1.91
N GLY A 164 -6.60 -7.92 2.18
CA GLY A 164 -6.85 -8.98 3.17
C GLY A 164 -6.90 -8.51 4.63
N ALA A 165 -6.59 -7.23 4.91
CA ALA A 165 -6.84 -6.64 6.24
C ALA A 165 -8.30 -6.15 6.34
N GLU A 166 -8.85 -6.19 7.56
CA GLU A 166 -10.21 -5.72 7.86
C GLU A 166 -10.20 -4.81 9.09
N TYR A 167 -11.06 -3.80 9.09
CA TYR A 167 -11.38 -3.00 10.27
C TYR A 167 -12.88 -3.10 10.54
N LYS A 168 -13.26 -3.47 11.78
CA LYS A 168 -14.66 -3.77 12.16
C LYS A 168 -15.36 -4.74 11.19
N GLY A 169 -14.62 -5.76 10.72
CA GLY A 169 -15.12 -6.80 9.79
C GLY A 169 -15.31 -6.34 8.34
N LYS A 170 -14.80 -5.17 7.98
CA LYS A 170 -14.89 -4.60 6.62
C LYS A 170 -13.50 -4.36 6.04
N SER A 171 -13.34 -4.67 4.76
CA SER A 171 -12.13 -4.29 4.01
C SER A 171 -12.06 -2.77 3.80
N ALA A 172 -10.89 -2.24 3.43
CA ALA A 172 -10.74 -0.82 3.13
C ALA A 172 -11.64 -0.35 1.97
N ALA A 173 -12.12 -1.26 1.12
CA ALA A 173 -13.08 -0.96 0.05
C ALA A 173 -14.42 -0.37 0.54
N ALA A 174 -14.75 -0.54 1.82
CA ALA A 174 -15.99 -0.05 2.41
C ALA A 174 -15.91 1.40 2.90
N TYR A 175 -14.74 2.04 2.82
CA TYR A 175 -14.51 3.35 3.42
C TYR A 175 -14.13 4.40 2.38
N GLY A 176 -14.54 5.65 2.61
CA GLY A 176 -14.32 6.79 1.73
C GLY A 176 -15.19 6.77 0.46
N ASP A 177 -14.94 7.73 -0.41
CA ASP A 177 -15.55 7.74 -1.76
C ASP A 177 -14.89 6.69 -2.66
N ALA A 178 -13.58 6.41 -2.45
CA ALA A 178 -12.84 5.35 -3.10
C ALA A 178 -11.64 4.87 -2.26
N SER A 179 -11.19 3.65 -2.52
CA SER A 179 -9.96 3.07 -1.99
C SER A 179 -9.14 2.45 -3.12
N ILE A 180 -7.86 2.80 -3.20
CA ILE A 180 -6.95 2.23 -4.20
C ILE A 180 -6.12 1.10 -3.61
N TYR A 181 -5.89 0.08 -4.41
CA TYR A 181 -5.05 -1.06 -4.06
C TYR A 181 -3.88 -1.19 -5.02
N SER A 182 -2.76 -1.64 -4.51
CA SER A 182 -1.59 -2.03 -5.29
C SER A 182 -1.39 -3.53 -5.23
N PHE A 183 -1.28 -4.15 -6.38
CA PHE A 183 -0.99 -5.58 -6.55
C PHE A 183 0.40 -5.81 -7.14
N HIS A 184 1.33 -4.88 -6.81
CA HIS A 184 2.73 -5.03 -7.15
C HIS A 184 3.32 -6.29 -6.51
N ALA A 185 4.30 -6.92 -7.15
CA ALA A 185 4.92 -8.18 -6.74
C ALA A 185 5.38 -8.26 -5.26
N THR A 186 5.65 -7.12 -4.63
CA THR A 186 6.07 -7.07 -3.21
C THR A 186 4.91 -7.04 -2.20
N LYS A 187 3.68 -6.93 -2.66
CA LYS A 187 2.49 -6.83 -1.79
C LYS A 187 2.05 -8.22 -1.29
N VAL A 188 1.21 -8.22 -0.26
CA VAL A 188 0.63 -9.46 0.32
C VAL A 188 -0.12 -10.27 -0.73
N PHE A 189 -0.90 -9.60 -1.56
CA PHE A 189 -1.51 -10.13 -2.77
C PHE A 189 -0.91 -9.42 -3.98
N ASN A 190 -0.57 -10.16 -5.02
CA ASN A 190 0.04 -9.58 -6.20
C ASN A 190 -0.47 -10.21 -7.51
N THR A 191 -0.36 -9.39 -8.58
CA THR A 191 -0.63 -9.78 -9.97
C THR A 191 0.61 -9.52 -10.83
N ILE A 192 1.84 -9.70 -10.29
CA ILE A 192 3.12 -9.25 -10.84
C ILE A 192 3.20 -7.72 -10.73
N GLU A 193 2.50 -7.02 -11.56
CA GLU A 193 2.09 -5.61 -11.47
C GLU A 193 0.56 -5.56 -11.57
N GLY A 194 -0.06 -4.67 -10.81
CA GLY A 194 -1.49 -4.48 -10.84
C GLY A 194 -1.97 -3.50 -9.81
N GLY A 195 -3.24 -3.16 -9.92
CA GLY A 195 -3.94 -2.32 -8.96
C GLY A 195 -5.44 -2.36 -9.18
N ALA A 196 -6.16 -1.76 -8.25
CA ALA A 196 -7.60 -1.62 -8.35
C ALA A 196 -8.08 -0.34 -7.67
N VAL A 197 -9.26 0.13 -8.08
CA VAL A 197 -10.05 1.11 -7.36
C VAL A 197 -11.35 0.44 -6.95
N ALA A 198 -11.63 0.40 -5.64
CA ALA A 198 -12.96 0.15 -5.10
C ALA A 198 -13.64 1.50 -4.80
N PHE A 199 -14.94 1.64 -5.03
CA PHE A 199 -15.65 2.92 -4.91
C PHE A 199 -17.11 2.74 -4.52
N GLY A 200 -17.69 3.78 -3.89
CA GLY A 200 -19.07 3.75 -3.43
C GLY A 200 -20.10 4.00 -4.55
N GLU A 201 -19.83 5.00 -5.40
CA GLU A 201 -20.80 5.51 -6.37
C GLU A 201 -20.70 4.80 -7.75
N PRO A 202 -21.72 4.09 -8.23
CA PRO A 202 -21.66 3.27 -9.46
C PRO A 202 -21.26 4.03 -10.73
N TRP A 203 -21.54 5.35 -10.84
CA TRP A 203 -21.17 6.15 -12.01
C TRP A 203 -19.65 6.19 -12.24
N MET A 204 -18.87 6.05 -11.17
CA MET A 204 -17.41 6.09 -11.24
C MET A 204 -16.83 4.93 -12.06
N GLY A 205 -17.49 3.77 -12.05
CA GLY A 205 -17.03 2.58 -12.77
C GLY A 205 -16.94 2.82 -14.28
N HIS A 206 -17.94 3.45 -14.89
CA HIS A 206 -17.91 3.79 -16.31
C HIS A 206 -16.75 4.77 -16.61
N ARG A 207 -16.63 5.86 -15.84
CA ARG A 207 -15.59 6.86 -16.04
C ARG A 207 -14.19 6.28 -15.89
N LEU A 208 -13.94 5.46 -14.85
CA LEU A 208 -12.65 4.79 -14.63
C LEU A 208 -12.29 3.83 -15.77
N ASN A 209 -13.26 3.07 -16.29
CA ASN A 209 -13.04 2.19 -17.42
C ASN A 209 -12.69 2.95 -18.71
N CYS A 210 -13.30 4.11 -18.93
CA CYS A 210 -12.95 4.98 -20.05
C CYS A 210 -11.55 5.59 -19.85
N LEU A 211 -11.26 6.17 -18.68
CA LEU A 211 -9.97 6.80 -18.39
C LEU A 211 -8.80 5.85 -18.52
N LYS A 212 -8.90 4.59 -18.02
CA LYS A 212 -7.84 3.60 -18.17
C LYS A 212 -7.63 3.13 -19.62
N ASN A 213 -8.55 3.48 -20.52
CA ASN A 213 -8.53 3.19 -21.94
C ASN A 213 -8.55 4.48 -22.78
N PHE A 214 -7.62 5.40 -22.53
CA PHE A 214 -7.42 6.65 -23.28
C PHE A 214 -8.61 7.63 -23.26
N GLY A 215 -9.60 7.47 -22.38
CA GLY A 215 -10.81 8.29 -22.35
C GLY A 215 -11.83 7.94 -23.43
N ILE A 216 -11.67 6.77 -24.07
CA ILE A 216 -12.52 6.26 -25.14
C ILE A 216 -13.83 5.77 -24.54
N VAL A 217 -14.94 6.29 -25.03
CA VAL A 217 -16.31 5.86 -24.69
C VAL A 217 -16.80 4.83 -25.69
N ASP A 218 -16.59 5.10 -26.99
CA ASP A 218 -16.91 4.22 -28.11
C ASP A 218 -15.97 4.49 -29.29
N GLN A 219 -16.24 3.89 -30.46
CA GLN A 219 -15.39 3.97 -31.65
C GLN A 219 -15.20 5.40 -32.21
N GLU A 220 -16.13 6.31 -31.92
CA GLU A 220 -16.12 7.68 -32.47
C GLU A 220 -15.91 8.76 -31.40
N HIS A 221 -16.05 8.41 -30.11
CA HIS A 221 -16.05 9.39 -29.03
C HIS A 221 -14.94 9.14 -28.02
N VAL A 222 -14.02 10.10 -27.92
CA VAL A 222 -13.00 10.20 -26.85
C VAL A 222 -13.36 11.44 -26.03
N VAL A 223 -13.88 11.22 -24.81
CA VAL A 223 -14.48 12.29 -24.00
C VAL A 223 -13.52 12.83 -22.95
N TRP A 224 -12.59 12.00 -22.47
CA TRP A 224 -11.63 12.38 -21.43
C TRP A 224 -10.18 12.22 -21.91
N VAL A 225 -9.27 12.98 -21.30
CA VAL A 225 -7.83 12.77 -21.47
C VAL A 225 -7.42 11.62 -20.54
N GLY A 226 -7.51 10.40 -21.04
CA GLY A 226 -7.15 9.20 -20.30
C GLY A 226 -5.74 8.70 -20.62
N GLY A 227 -5.40 7.51 -20.10
CA GLY A 227 -4.12 6.83 -20.32
C GLY A 227 -4.29 5.37 -20.68
N ASN A 228 -3.18 4.70 -20.96
CA ASN A 228 -3.17 3.25 -21.12
C ASN A 228 -2.86 2.59 -19.77
N ALA A 229 -3.90 2.25 -19.03
CA ALA A 229 -3.76 1.72 -17.67
C ALA A 229 -4.50 0.38 -17.47
N LYS A 230 -4.77 -0.33 -18.55
CA LYS A 230 -5.45 -1.63 -18.53
C LYS A 230 -4.54 -2.74 -18.01
N MET A 231 -5.03 -3.55 -17.10
CA MET A 231 -4.41 -4.82 -16.73
C MET A 231 -4.52 -5.82 -17.88
N ASN A 232 -3.46 -6.56 -18.16
CA ASN A 232 -3.46 -7.62 -19.17
C ASN A 232 -3.87 -9.00 -18.59
N GLU A 233 -4.11 -9.98 -19.47
CA GLU A 233 -4.61 -11.29 -19.09
C GLU A 233 -3.59 -12.12 -18.27
N PHE A 234 -2.28 -11.95 -18.49
CA PHE A 234 -1.26 -12.65 -17.70
C PHE A 234 -1.20 -12.14 -16.26
N GLN A 235 -1.33 -10.82 -16.08
CA GLN A 235 -1.45 -10.23 -14.74
C GLN A 235 -2.71 -10.73 -14.04
N ALA A 236 -3.83 -10.78 -14.74
CA ALA A 236 -5.10 -11.25 -14.21
C ALA A 236 -5.04 -12.74 -13.84
N ALA A 237 -4.47 -13.59 -14.70
CA ALA A 237 -4.27 -15.01 -14.44
C ALA A 237 -3.40 -15.26 -13.20
N MET A 238 -2.30 -14.48 -13.04
CA MET A 238 -1.48 -14.53 -11.82
C MET A 238 -2.29 -14.15 -10.59
N GLY A 239 -3.13 -13.12 -10.69
CA GLY A 239 -4.02 -12.70 -9.61
C GLY A 239 -5.02 -13.79 -9.21
N ILE A 240 -5.64 -14.46 -10.17
CA ILE A 240 -6.57 -15.57 -9.89
C ILE A 240 -5.86 -16.70 -9.14
N CYS A 241 -4.66 -17.11 -9.58
CA CYS A 241 -3.88 -18.12 -8.87
C CYS A 241 -3.53 -17.66 -7.44
N ASN A 242 -2.96 -16.46 -7.28
CA ASN A 242 -2.54 -15.96 -5.98
C ASN A 242 -3.71 -15.74 -5.01
N LEU A 243 -4.90 -15.39 -5.50
CA LEU A 243 -6.07 -15.16 -4.65
C LEU A 243 -6.52 -16.43 -3.93
N ARG A 244 -6.32 -17.61 -4.52
CA ARG A 244 -6.61 -18.91 -3.91
C ARG A 244 -5.76 -19.18 -2.66
N HIS A 245 -4.59 -18.57 -2.59
CA HIS A 245 -3.59 -18.84 -1.55
C HIS A 245 -3.44 -17.69 -0.54
N VAL A 246 -4.02 -16.50 -0.80
CA VAL A 246 -3.72 -15.28 -0.06
C VAL A 246 -3.97 -15.39 1.44
N ASP A 247 -5.04 -16.03 1.88
CA ASP A 247 -5.33 -16.21 3.31
C ASP A 247 -4.28 -17.06 4.01
N GLY A 248 -3.82 -18.14 3.34
CA GLY A 248 -2.70 -18.94 3.81
C GLY A 248 -1.38 -18.18 3.88
N GLU A 249 -1.13 -17.29 2.93
CA GLU A 249 0.04 -16.42 2.92
C GLU A 249 -0.01 -15.36 4.05
N ILE A 250 -1.19 -14.82 4.36
CA ILE A 250 -1.40 -13.93 5.51
C ILE A 250 -1.15 -14.67 6.83
N GLU A 251 -1.63 -15.91 6.95
CA GLU A 251 -1.41 -16.73 8.14
C GLU A 251 0.08 -17.03 8.37
N LYS A 252 0.84 -17.38 7.33
CA LYS A 252 2.29 -17.53 7.42
C LYS A 252 2.98 -16.25 7.88
N ARG A 253 2.56 -15.07 7.36
CA ARG A 253 3.07 -13.77 7.79
C ARG A 253 2.73 -13.47 9.26
N ARG A 254 1.58 -13.93 9.75
CA ARG A 254 1.22 -13.83 11.17
C ARG A 254 2.28 -14.54 12.05
N HIS A 255 2.64 -15.77 11.70
CA HIS A 255 3.66 -16.51 12.45
C HIS A 255 5.03 -15.81 12.45
N VAL A 256 5.41 -15.23 11.30
CA VAL A 256 6.65 -14.42 11.20
C VAL A 256 6.58 -13.20 12.14
N ALA A 257 5.45 -12.49 12.15
CA ALA A 257 5.27 -11.31 13.01
C ALA A 257 5.29 -11.70 14.50
N GLU A 258 4.59 -12.77 14.88
CA GLU A 258 4.59 -13.30 16.25
C GLU A 258 6.01 -13.67 16.71
N ARG A 259 6.81 -14.31 15.83
CA ARG A 259 8.19 -14.66 16.16
C ARG A 259 9.06 -13.42 16.37
N TYR A 260 8.89 -12.37 15.57
CA TYR A 260 9.54 -11.09 15.81
C TYR A 260 9.13 -10.47 17.16
N LEU A 261 7.85 -10.48 17.49
CA LEU A 261 7.34 -9.96 18.76
C LEU A 261 7.94 -10.71 19.94
N GLU A 262 7.95 -12.05 19.93
CA GLU A 262 8.57 -12.88 20.97
C GLU A 262 10.03 -12.47 21.26
N HIS A 263 10.77 -12.08 20.23
CA HIS A 263 12.18 -11.72 20.38
C HIS A 263 12.42 -10.26 20.73
N LEU A 264 11.61 -9.34 20.20
CA LEU A 264 11.90 -7.91 20.24
C LEU A 264 11.05 -7.14 21.25
N GLU A 265 9.96 -7.73 21.78
CA GLU A 265 9.17 -7.12 22.83
C GLU A 265 10.02 -6.92 24.09
N GLY A 266 9.91 -5.72 24.70
CA GLY A 266 10.69 -5.34 25.87
C GLY A 266 12.17 -5.01 25.62
N VAL A 267 12.67 -5.11 24.39
CA VAL A 267 14.03 -4.67 24.06
C VAL A 267 14.12 -3.15 24.18
N LYS A 268 15.02 -2.67 25.03
CA LYS A 268 15.16 -1.25 25.35
C LYS A 268 15.45 -0.42 24.07
N GLY A 269 14.63 0.59 23.84
CA GLY A 269 14.79 1.50 22.70
C GLY A 269 14.31 0.93 21.35
N VAL A 270 13.62 -0.21 21.36
CA VAL A 270 12.92 -0.79 20.22
C VAL A 270 11.42 -0.59 20.44
N LYS A 271 10.77 0.14 19.54
CA LYS A 271 9.32 0.31 19.54
C LYS A 271 8.72 -0.50 18.40
N LEU A 272 7.75 -1.32 18.71
CA LEU A 272 7.04 -2.21 17.79
C LEU A 272 5.61 -1.71 17.57
N GLN A 273 5.05 -2.06 16.43
CA GLN A 273 3.63 -1.88 16.18
C GLN A 273 2.83 -2.85 17.07
N SER A 274 1.75 -2.35 17.68
CA SER A 274 0.80 -3.20 18.40
C SER A 274 -0.19 -3.83 17.42
N TYR A 275 -0.55 -5.08 17.70
CA TYR A 275 -1.59 -5.83 17.00
C TYR A 275 -2.81 -6.11 17.90
N ASP A 276 -2.89 -5.45 19.07
CA ASP A 276 -3.89 -5.74 20.12
C ASP A 276 -5.26 -5.05 19.90
N ASN A 277 -5.49 -4.42 18.74
CA ASN A 277 -6.77 -3.80 18.46
C ASN A 277 -7.80 -4.87 18.02
N PRO A 278 -8.86 -5.16 18.82
CA PRO A 278 -9.83 -6.21 18.49
C PRO A 278 -10.69 -5.90 17.25
N ASP A 279 -10.77 -4.64 16.85
CA ASP A 279 -11.51 -4.21 15.67
C ASP A 279 -10.68 -4.36 14.38
N TRP A 280 -9.39 -4.65 14.51
CA TRP A 280 -8.47 -4.74 13.37
C TRP A 280 -7.99 -6.17 13.15
N LYS A 281 -8.24 -6.71 11.95
CA LYS A 281 -7.66 -7.94 11.45
C LYS A 281 -6.49 -7.58 10.53
N PRO A 282 -5.23 -7.71 11.00
CA PRO A 282 -4.06 -7.34 10.20
C PRO A 282 -3.76 -8.35 9.09
N ASN A 283 -3.09 -7.89 8.04
CA ASN A 283 -2.55 -8.72 6.98
C ASN A 283 -1.03 -8.91 7.08
N TYR A 284 -0.40 -8.33 8.09
CA TYR A 284 1.05 -8.40 8.34
C TYR A 284 1.89 -8.03 7.10
N ALA A 285 1.47 -6.96 6.41
CA ALA A 285 2.12 -6.52 5.18
C ALA A 285 3.59 -6.10 5.40
N TYR A 286 3.88 -5.51 6.55
CA TYR A 286 5.20 -5.03 6.95
C TYR A 286 5.44 -5.32 8.44
N PHE A 287 6.73 -5.31 8.84
CA PHE A 287 7.12 -5.33 10.24
C PHE A 287 8.00 -4.10 10.53
N PRO A 288 7.40 -2.93 10.83
CA PRO A 288 8.13 -1.72 11.16
C PRO A 288 8.69 -1.80 12.59
N VAL A 289 9.93 -1.33 12.75
CA VAL A 289 10.61 -1.18 14.03
C VAL A 289 11.14 0.25 14.10
N VAL A 290 10.82 0.97 15.18
CA VAL A 290 11.33 2.31 15.44
C VAL A 290 12.40 2.25 16.52
N PHE A 291 13.63 2.66 16.18
CA PHE A 291 14.77 2.69 17.10
C PHE A 291 14.79 4.04 17.83
N ASP A 292 14.18 4.07 19.03
CA ASP A 292 14.04 5.26 19.86
C ASP A 292 14.62 5.05 21.25
N GLY A 293 15.82 5.56 21.47
CA GLY A 293 16.62 5.28 22.64
C GLY A 293 17.32 3.92 22.62
N PHE A 294 17.37 3.27 21.47
CA PHE A 294 18.19 2.09 21.25
C PHE A 294 19.68 2.46 21.26
N VAL A 295 20.55 1.49 21.55
CA VAL A 295 21.99 1.70 21.66
C VAL A 295 22.64 2.24 20.37
N ALA A 296 22.05 1.99 19.21
CA ALA A 296 22.49 2.47 17.92
C ALA A 296 21.37 3.19 17.16
N GLY A 297 21.69 4.20 16.36
CA GLY A 297 20.76 4.83 15.45
C GLY A 297 20.35 3.88 14.31
N ARG A 298 19.15 4.13 13.74
CA ARG A 298 18.57 3.35 12.64
C ARG A 298 19.56 3.07 11.50
N ASP A 299 20.37 4.02 11.10
CA ASP A 299 21.29 3.88 9.96
C ASP A 299 22.44 2.91 10.28
N LEU A 300 22.97 2.95 11.50
CA LEU A 300 23.98 1.96 11.95
C LEU A 300 23.37 0.55 12.02
N VAL A 301 22.14 0.42 12.50
CA VAL A 301 21.41 -0.87 12.49
C VAL A 301 21.25 -1.38 11.06
N TRP A 302 20.86 -0.51 10.14
CA TRP A 302 20.69 -0.85 8.72
C TRP A 302 22.00 -1.33 8.09
N ASP A 303 23.11 -0.61 8.31
CA ASP A 303 24.45 -0.99 7.82
C ASP A 303 24.92 -2.31 8.44
N TYR A 304 24.69 -2.49 9.75
CA TYR A 304 25.06 -3.71 10.45
C TYR A 304 24.32 -4.94 9.90
N LEU A 305 23.02 -4.87 9.73
CA LEU A 305 22.24 -5.94 9.11
C LEU A 305 22.68 -6.22 7.66
N ALA A 306 22.94 -5.18 6.88
CA ALA A 306 23.42 -5.32 5.50
C ALA A 306 24.79 -6.01 5.43
N SER A 307 25.70 -5.75 6.39
CA SER A 307 26.98 -6.45 6.49
C SER A 307 26.84 -7.95 6.73
N HIS A 308 25.72 -8.36 7.32
CA HIS A 308 25.31 -9.76 7.52
C HIS A 308 24.36 -10.29 6.44
N LYS A 309 24.28 -9.64 5.27
CA LYS A 309 23.43 -10.00 4.12
C LYS A 309 21.94 -9.98 4.43
N ILE A 310 21.50 -9.14 5.37
CA ILE A 310 20.10 -8.90 5.71
C ILE A 310 19.74 -7.50 5.23
N TYR A 311 18.82 -7.43 4.26
CA TYR A 311 18.47 -6.19 3.58
C TYR A 311 17.09 -5.72 4.02
N SER A 312 17.06 -4.84 5.01
CA SER A 312 15.88 -4.11 5.47
C SER A 312 15.66 -2.82 4.68
N ARG A 313 14.53 -2.14 4.88
CA ARG A 313 14.18 -0.90 4.16
C ARG A 313 13.82 0.22 5.13
N LYS A 314 14.24 1.44 4.78
CA LYS A 314 13.88 2.68 5.50
C LYS A 314 12.52 3.17 4.97
N TYR A 315 11.45 2.47 5.27
CA TYR A 315 10.11 2.82 4.84
C TYR A 315 9.36 3.54 5.98
N PHE A 316 9.08 4.86 5.82
CA PHE A 316 9.33 5.68 4.64
C PHE A 316 10.33 6.79 4.96
N TYR A 317 11.47 6.74 4.30
CA TYR A 317 12.53 7.75 4.37
C TYR A 317 13.22 7.88 3.00
N PRO A 318 13.53 9.10 2.50
CA PRO A 318 13.06 10.38 3.09
C PRO A 318 11.54 10.54 2.99
N LEU A 319 10.98 11.51 3.72
CA LEU A 319 9.58 11.89 3.58
C LEU A 319 9.30 12.42 2.18
N THR A 320 8.07 12.23 1.66
CA THR A 320 7.76 12.63 0.28
C THR A 320 7.82 14.13 0.05
N ASN A 321 7.56 14.96 1.09
CA ASN A 321 7.72 16.42 1.04
C ASN A 321 9.19 16.88 1.06
N GLU A 322 10.13 15.98 1.37
CA GLU A 322 11.58 16.23 1.34
C GLU A 322 12.25 15.70 0.06
N PHE A 323 11.50 15.14 -0.88
CA PHE A 323 12.09 14.62 -2.11
C PHE A 323 12.78 15.71 -2.92
N GLN A 324 13.93 15.37 -3.50
CA GLN A 324 14.71 16.30 -4.31
C GLN A 324 13.90 16.93 -5.46
N CYS A 325 12.96 16.18 -6.06
CA CYS A 325 12.08 16.70 -7.12
C CYS A 325 11.09 17.76 -6.62
N TYR A 326 10.92 17.91 -5.32
CA TYR A 326 10.07 18.94 -4.67
C TYR A 326 10.86 19.99 -3.91
N GLN A 327 12.18 20.00 -4.03
CA GLN A 327 13.05 20.91 -3.29
C GLN A 327 12.61 22.38 -3.46
N GLY A 328 12.43 23.07 -2.33
CA GLY A 328 11.97 24.47 -2.30
C GLY A 328 10.45 24.64 -2.47
N ARG A 329 9.68 23.57 -2.66
CA ARG A 329 8.21 23.65 -2.74
C ARG A 329 7.53 23.30 -1.41
N PHE A 330 8.09 22.36 -0.65
CA PHE A 330 7.54 21.86 0.61
C PHE A 330 8.65 21.79 1.68
N SER A 331 8.25 21.68 2.96
CA SER A 331 9.17 21.56 4.10
C SER A 331 8.74 20.41 5.01
N GLY A 332 9.71 19.61 5.46
CA GLY A 332 9.48 18.56 6.48
C GLY A 332 9.19 19.10 7.89
N GLU A 333 9.46 20.39 8.14
CA GLU A 333 9.24 21.03 9.44
C GLU A 333 7.75 21.09 9.85
N GLN A 334 6.85 21.03 8.87
CA GLN A 334 5.41 21.05 9.10
C GLN A 334 4.87 19.72 9.64
N THR A 335 5.66 18.63 9.55
CA THR A 335 5.26 17.28 9.94
C THR A 335 6.32 16.64 10.86
N PRO A 336 6.50 17.22 12.08
CA PRO A 336 7.59 16.83 12.98
C PRO A 336 7.49 15.38 13.48
N VAL A 337 6.29 14.84 13.65
CA VAL A 337 6.11 13.43 14.08
C VAL A 337 6.51 12.49 12.95
N ALA A 338 6.07 12.76 11.72
CA ALA A 338 6.46 11.99 10.55
C ALA A 338 7.99 12.01 10.36
N LYS A 339 8.61 13.19 10.50
CA LYS A 339 10.07 13.34 10.43
C LYS A 339 10.78 12.54 11.51
N TYR A 340 10.30 12.63 12.75
CA TYR A 340 10.85 11.89 13.87
C TYR A 340 10.83 10.37 13.64
N VAL A 341 9.69 9.86 13.18
CA VAL A 341 9.52 8.42 12.86
C VAL A 341 10.38 8.03 11.66
N ALA A 342 10.35 8.82 10.58
CA ALA A 342 11.11 8.53 9.35
C ALA A 342 12.62 8.39 9.62
N ASP A 343 13.18 9.20 10.51
CA ASP A 343 14.60 9.14 10.87
C ASP A 343 14.98 7.89 11.71
N ARG A 344 13.99 7.17 12.26
CA ARG A 344 14.18 6.07 13.21
C ARG A 344 13.61 4.74 12.78
N VAL A 345 12.72 4.71 11.79
CA VAL A 345 12.03 3.49 11.36
C VAL A 345 12.87 2.65 10.40
N LEU A 346 12.76 1.34 10.58
CA LEU A 346 13.26 0.33 9.66
C LEU A 346 12.21 -0.76 9.52
N THR A 347 11.83 -1.14 8.30
CA THR A 347 11.02 -2.34 8.09
C THR A 347 11.95 -3.54 7.96
N LEU A 348 11.78 -4.51 8.86
CA LEU A 348 12.52 -5.77 8.84
C LEU A 348 11.98 -6.68 7.73
N PRO A 349 12.74 -7.69 7.29
CA PRO A 349 12.26 -8.69 6.34
C PRO A 349 10.91 -9.28 6.76
N MET A 350 9.92 -9.22 5.85
CA MET A 350 8.56 -9.72 6.10
C MET A 350 7.97 -10.28 4.81
N TYR A 351 7.88 -11.60 4.74
CA TYR A 351 7.20 -12.35 3.67
C TYR A 351 6.80 -13.74 4.17
N ALA A 352 5.84 -14.36 3.51
CA ALA A 352 5.20 -15.58 4.01
C ALA A 352 6.17 -16.75 4.22
N ASP A 353 7.13 -16.94 3.31
CA ASP A 353 8.10 -18.03 3.37
C ASP A 353 9.43 -17.64 4.08
N LEU A 354 9.42 -16.60 4.92
CA LEU A 354 10.59 -16.27 5.75
C LEU A 354 10.76 -17.35 6.82
N ALA A 355 11.90 -18.04 6.80
CA ALA A 355 12.18 -19.12 7.75
C ALA A 355 12.28 -18.56 9.18
N MET A 356 11.79 -19.31 10.17
CA MET A 356 11.85 -18.88 11.58
C MET A 356 13.29 -18.74 12.05
N GLU A 357 14.20 -19.58 11.57
CA GLU A 357 15.64 -19.48 11.84
C GLU A 357 16.24 -18.18 11.31
N ASP A 358 15.73 -17.66 10.19
CA ASP A 358 16.16 -16.36 9.66
C ASP A 358 15.64 -15.21 10.54
N VAL A 359 14.41 -15.31 11.07
CA VAL A 359 13.85 -14.36 12.05
C VAL A 359 14.71 -14.37 13.31
N ASP A 360 15.01 -15.55 13.86
CA ASP A 360 15.85 -15.72 15.05
C ASP A 360 17.23 -15.09 14.85
N ARG A 361 17.83 -15.31 13.68
CA ARG A 361 19.12 -14.73 13.30
C ARG A 361 19.06 -13.20 13.24
N ILE A 362 18.02 -12.63 12.61
CA ILE A 362 17.84 -11.16 12.53
C ILE A 362 17.72 -10.58 13.95
N CYS A 363 16.91 -11.18 14.79
CA CYS A 363 16.70 -10.72 16.16
C CYS A 363 17.95 -10.90 17.04
N GLY A 364 18.70 -11.99 16.86
CA GLY A 364 19.98 -12.22 17.52
C GLY A 364 20.98 -11.12 17.22
N LEU A 365 21.18 -10.81 15.93
CA LEU A 365 22.06 -9.73 15.48
C LEU A 365 21.65 -8.36 16.04
N LEU A 366 20.34 -8.05 16.08
CA LEU A 366 19.89 -6.79 16.69
C LEU A 366 20.26 -6.70 18.17
N LYS A 367 20.20 -7.80 18.92
CA LYS A 367 20.57 -7.86 20.36
C LYS A 367 22.09 -7.83 20.60
N GLU A 368 22.90 -8.15 19.59
CA GLU A 368 24.36 -8.11 19.68
C GLU A 368 24.94 -6.70 19.52
N ILE A 369 24.19 -5.75 18.97
CA ILE A 369 24.60 -4.35 18.82
C ILE A 369 24.75 -3.74 20.21
N LYS A 370 25.97 -3.20 20.47
CA LYS A 370 26.38 -2.65 21.78
C LYS A 370 26.67 -1.17 21.68
#